data_e332f96f007089063363e42614fbd3a6
#
_entry.id   e332f96f007089063363e42614fbd3a6
#
_cell.length_a   1.000
_cell.length_b   1.000
_cell.length_c   1.000
_cell.angle_alpha   90.00
_cell.angle_beta   90.00
_cell.angle_gamma   90.00
#
_symmetry.space_group_name_H-M   'P 1'
#
loop_
_entity.id
_entity.type
_entity.pdbx_description
1 polymer ?
#
loop_
_entity_poly.entity_id
_entity_poly.type
_entity_poly.pdbx_seq_one_letter_code
_entity_poly.pdbx_strand_id
1 'polypeptide(L)'
;MYETSDIRKGLRIVLDGDPFVVMEFQFVKPGKGTAFTRTKIRNMINGAVLDRTFKSGEKLKPADTEDREMQFLYSDGDFHFLDNSNYEQVSLESSVVGDASNYLTENMMIEVSFFQGRSIGLTLPNFVALKVTETTPGEKGNTVTGASKPAVVSTGYTVNVPLFVNEGDQIRIDTRTGEYVEREKA
;
A
#
# COMPACT_ATOMS: atom_id res chain seq x y z
N MET A 1 -21.95 6.73 15.62
CA MET A 1 -22.40 6.41 14.26
C MET A 1 -22.18 7.58 13.33
N TYR A 2 -21.65 7.31 12.14
CA TYR A 2 -21.51 8.35 11.12
C TYR A 2 -22.83 8.56 10.40
N GLU A 3 -23.02 9.76 9.90
CA GLU A 3 -24.08 10.10 8.96
C GLU A 3 -23.51 10.20 7.56
N THR A 4 -24.38 10.25 6.54
CA THR A 4 -23.94 10.37 5.15
C THR A 4 -23.18 11.67 4.87
N SER A 5 -23.45 12.72 5.67
CA SER A 5 -22.69 13.97 5.59
C SER A 5 -21.25 13.86 6.07
N ASP A 6 -20.92 12.80 6.81
CA ASP A 6 -19.57 12.54 7.31
C ASP A 6 -18.69 11.83 6.27
N ILE A 7 -19.28 11.38 5.16
CA ILE A 7 -18.54 10.62 4.14
C ILE A 7 -17.44 11.52 3.54
N ARG A 8 -16.21 11.04 3.63
CA ARG A 8 -15.01 11.66 3.07
C ARG A 8 -14.05 10.57 2.62
N LYS A 9 -13.16 10.89 1.72
CA LYS A 9 -12.07 9.99 1.34
C LYS A 9 -11.25 9.63 2.58
N GLY A 10 -11.05 8.35 2.80
CA GLY A 10 -10.34 7.82 3.96
C GLY A 10 -11.21 7.43 5.13
N LEU A 11 -12.52 7.75 5.11
CA LEU A 11 -13.43 7.32 6.17
C LEU A 11 -13.51 5.79 6.20
N ARG A 12 -13.43 5.21 7.39
CA ARG A 12 -13.46 3.76 7.59
C ARG A 12 -14.76 3.37 8.28
N ILE A 13 -15.51 2.47 7.62
CA ILE A 13 -16.83 2.03 8.07
C ILE A 13 -16.90 0.52 8.05
N VAL A 14 -17.85 -0.05 8.79
CA VAL A 14 -18.15 -1.49 8.77
C VAL A 14 -19.36 -1.75 7.90
N LEU A 15 -19.23 -2.65 6.94
CA LEU A 15 -20.35 -3.18 6.15
C LEU A 15 -20.25 -4.70 6.16
N ASP A 16 -21.35 -5.36 6.50
CA ASP A 16 -21.44 -6.82 6.55
C ASP A 16 -20.32 -7.47 7.38
N GLY A 17 -19.93 -6.81 8.45
CA GLY A 17 -18.90 -7.29 9.38
C GLY A 17 -17.46 -6.99 8.98
N ASP A 18 -17.22 -6.44 7.79
CA ASP A 18 -15.89 -6.13 7.30
C ASP A 18 -15.60 -4.63 7.34
N PRO A 19 -14.34 -4.23 7.56
CA PRO A 19 -13.94 -2.82 7.48
C PRO A 19 -13.73 -2.41 6.03
N PHE A 20 -14.29 -1.26 5.66
CA PHE A 20 -14.13 -0.63 4.35
C PHE A 20 -13.59 0.77 4.50
N VAL A 21 -12.78 1.20 3.54
CA VAL A 21 -12.31 2.58 3.45
C VAL A 21 -12.91 3.24 2.21
N VAL A 22 -13.39 4.48 2.38
CA VAL A 22 -13.94 5.26 1.27
C VAL A 22 -12.78 5.76 0.40
N MET A 23 -12.80 5.37 -0.87
CA MET A 23 -11.78 5.76 -1.85
C MET A 23 -12.18 7.04 -2.57
N GLU A 24 -13.45 7.14 -2.96
CA GLU A 24 -14.02 8.27 -3.66
C GLU A 24 -15.48 8.43 -3.24
N PHE A 25 -15.99 9.64 -3.31
CA PHE A 25 -17.40 9.91 -3.04
C PHE A 25 -17.92 11.05 -3.91
N GLN A 26 -19.21 11.00 -4.17
CA GLN A 26 -19.92 12.06 -4.88
C GLN A 26 -21.29 12.25 -4.25
N PHE A 27 -21.57 13.43 -3.73
CA PHE A 27 -22.89 13.79 -3.23
C PHE A 27 -23.78 14.19 -4.41
N VAL A 28 -24.97 13.60 -4.49
CA VAL A 28 -25.94 13.86 -5.56
C VAL A 28 -27.26 14.29 -4.94
N LYS A 29 -27.74 15.47 -5.35
CA LYS A 29 -29.03 15.99 -4.94
C LYS A 29 -29.92 16.13 -6.20
N PRO A 30 -30.75 15.12 -6.51
CA PRO A 30 -31.60 15.20 -7.70
C PRO A 30 -32.69 16.25 -7.52
N GLY A 31 -33.22 16.76 -8.64
CA GLY A 31 -34.34 17.72 -8.64
C GLY A 31 -35.61 17.12 -8.08
N LYS A 32 -35.80 15.80 -8.24
CA LYS A 32 -36.89 15.01 -7.64
C LYS A 32 -36.29 13.80 -6.94
N GLY A 33 -36.76 13.50 -5.73
CA GLY A 33 -36.31 12.36 -4.96
C GLY A 33 -35.33 12.72 -3.86
N THR A 34 -34.88 11.69 -3.13
CA THR A 34 -34.01 11.83 -1.97
C THR A 34 -32.54 11.98 -2.42
N ALA A 35 -31.82 12.89 -1.77
CA ALA A 35 -30.39 13.02 -1.97
C ALA A 35 -29.65 11.73 -1.56
N PHE A 36 -28.56 11.44 -2.23
CA PHE A 36 -27.76 10.26 -1.95
C PHE A 36 -26.27 10.57 -2.19
N THR A 37 -25.41 9.70 -1.65
CA THR A 37 -23.96 9.76 -1.85
C THR A 37 -23.51 8.49 -2.52
N ARG A 38 -22.90 8.62 -3.69
CA ARG A 38 -22.23 7.51 -4.37
C ARG A 38 -20.83 7.40 -3.82
N THR A 39 -20.41 6.18 -3.53
CA THR A 39 -19.07 5.94 -3.01
C THR A 39 -18.40 4.79 -3.75
N LYS A 40 -17.09 4.89 -3.86
CA LYS A 40 -16.24 3.75 -4.19
C LYS A 40 -15.51 3.38 -2.91
N ILE A 41 -15.70 2.15 -2.46
CA ILE A 41 -15.14 1.66 -1.20
C ILE A 41 -14.29 0.43 -1.44
N ARG A 42 -13.26 0.27 -0.61
CA ARG A 42 -12.36 -0.88 -0.66
C ARG A 42 -12.44 -1.65 0.64
N ASN A 43 -12.64 -2.97 0.52
CA ASN A 43 -12.55 -3.87 1.66
C ASN A 43 -11.10 -3.90 2.15
N MET A 44 -10.88 -3.57 3.43
CA MET A 44 -9.54 -3.49 4.00
C MET A 44 -8.90 -4.86 4.26
N ILE A 45 -9.70 -5.93 4.25
CA ILE A 45 -9.20 -7.29 4.47
C ILE A 45 -8.75 -7.93 3.15
N ASN A 46 -9.61 -7.92 2.13
CA ASN A 46 -9.33 -8.61 0.85
C ASN A 46 -8.98 -7.68 -0.31
N GLY A 47 -9.05 -6.36 -0.11
CA GLY A 47 -8.72 -5.38 -1.14
C GLY A 47 -9.76 -5.18 -2.23
N ALA A 48 -10.88 -5.89 -2.18
CA ALA A 48 -11.93 -5.77 -3.19
C ALA A 48 -12.53 -4.37 -3.18
N VAL A 49 -12.70 -3.80 -4.37
CA VAL A 49 -13.29 -2.47 -4.56
C VAL A 49 -14.69 -2.63 -5.09
N LEU A 50 -15.64 -1.92 -4.50
CA LEU A 50 -17.02 -1.92 -4.97
C LEU A 50 -17.66 -0.53 -4.87
N ASP A 51 -18.72 -0.35 -5.64
CA ASP A 51 -19.51 0.87 -5.60
C ASP A 51 -20.67 0.69 -4.64
N ARG A 52 -20.89 1.68 -3.80
CA ARG A 52 -21.99 1.67 -2.82
C ARG A 52 -22.65 3.03 -2.77
N THR A 53 -23.98 3.05 -2.81
CA THR A 53 -24.78 4.27 -2.70
C THR A 53 -25.48 4.31 -1.35
N PHE A 54 -25.32 5.42 -0.64
CA PHE A 54 -25.97 5.64 0.65
C PHE A 54 -26.99 6.78 0.50
N LYS A 55 -28.21 6.48 0.89
CA LYS A 55 -29.29 7.49 0.91
C LYS A 55 -29.10 8.42 2.10
N SER A 56 -29.46 9.70 1.93
CA SER A 56 -29.45 10.63 3.04
C SER A 56 -30.27 10.10 4.20
N GLY A 57 -29.72 10.18 5.40
CA GLY A 57 -30.36 9.65 6.61
C GLY A 57 -29.91 8.26 7.02
N GLU A 58 -29.21 7.53 6.15
CA GLU A 58 -28.60 6.25 6.55
C GLU A 58 -27.50 6.47 7.58
N LYS A 59 -27.39 5.54 8.51
CA LYS A 59 -26.34 5.54 9.52
C LYS A 59 -25.22 4.57 9.12
N LEU A 60 -23.98 4.99 9.33
CA LEU A 60 -22.81 4.23 9.00
C LEU A 60 -22.06 3.88 10.28
N LYS A 61 -21.73 2.59 10.45
CA LYS A 61 -21.01 2.13 11.64
C LYS A 61 -19.51 2.42 11.47
N PRO A 62 -18.86 3.12 12.41
CA PRO A 62 -17.41 3.30 12.37
C PRO A 62 -16.69 1.95 12.45
N ALA A 63 -15.61 1.80 11.70
CA ALA A 63 -14.74 0.64 11.82
C ALA A 63 -13.76 0.86 12.96
N ASP A 64 -13.65 -0.12 13.85
CA ASP A 64 -12.66 -0.12 14.94
C ASP A 64 -11.30 -0.54 14.36
N THR A 65 -10.60 0.42 13.78
CA THR A 65 -9.28 0.20 13.17
C THR A 65 -8.23 1.02 13.87
N GLU A 66 -7.02 0.47 13.89
CA GLU A 66 -5.84 1.14 14.43
C GLU A 66 -4.68 0.91 13.48
N ASP A 67 -3.91 1.95 13.20
CA ASP A 67 -2.68 1.84 12.42
C ASP A 67 -1.49 2.04 13.36
N ARG A 68 -0.53 1.10 13.33
CA ARG A 68 0.67 1.16 14.15
C ARG A 68 1.91 1.13 13.28
N GLU A 69 2.87 1.99 13.60
CA GLU A 69 4.18 1.94 12.97
C GLU A 69 4.95 0.75 13.53
N MET A 70 5.42 -0.14 12.66
CA MET A 70 6.11 -1.36 13.03
C MET A 70 7.35 -1.55 12.17
N GLN A 71 8.31 -2.29 12.71
CA GLN A 71 9.55 -2.61 12.04
C GLN A 71 9.45 -4.01 11.42
N PHE A 72 9.78 -4.11 10.13
CA PHE A 72 9.87 -5.42 9.49
C PHE A 72 11.12 -6.15 9.97
N LEU A 73 10.96 -7.39 10.43
CA LEU A 73 12.05 -8.21 10.92
C LEU A 73 12.59 -9.18 9.86
N TYR A 74 11.75 -10.13 9.45
CA TYR A 74 12.12 -11.17 8.50
C TYR A 74 10.88 -11.86 7.95
N SER A 75 11.10 -12.68 6.91
CA SER A 75 10.07 -13.55 6.35
C SER A 75 10.55 -15.02 6.40
N ASP A 76 9.64 -15.91 6.79
CA ASP A 76 9.83 -17.35 6.78
C ASP A 76 8.68 -18.06 6.04
N GLY A 77 8.05 -17.35 5.12
CA GLY A 77 6.77 -17.66 4.50
C GLY A 77 5.70 -16.71 4.98
N ASP A 78 5.63 -16.45 6.26
CA ASP A 78 4.92 -15.33 6.85
C ASP A 78 5.88 -14.16 7.06
N PHE A 79 5.33 -12.97 7.24
CA PHE A 79 6.11 -11.75 7.42
C PHE A 79 5.95 -11.28 8.87
N HIS A 80 7.09 -11.06 9.54
CA HIS A 80 7.13 -10.76 10.96
C HIS A 80 7.54 -9.31 11.21
N PHE A 81 6.79 -8.65 12.09
CA PHE A 81 6.94 -7.22 12.40
C PHE A 81 7.03 -7.03 13.91
N LEU A 82 7.78 -6.00 14.32
CA LEU A 82 7.96 -5.65 15.72
C LEU A 82 7.43 -4.24 15.97
N ASP A 83 6.59 -4.11 16.98
CA ASP A 83 6.19 -2.81 17.52
C ASP A 83 7.24 -2.36 18.53
N ASN A 84 8.03 -1.35 18.17
CA ASN A 84 9.12 -0.87 19.01
C ASN A 84 8.64 -0.14 20.28
N SER A 85 7.35 0.23 20.35
CA SER A 85 6.80 0.91 21.52
C SER A 85 6.49 -0.04 22.68
N ASN A 86 6.10 -1.28 22.38
CA ASN A 86 5.68 -2.27 23.39
C ASN A 86 6.34 -3.64 23.22
N TYR A 87 7.22 -3.80 22.20
CA TYR A 87 7.92 -5.03 21.85
C TYR A 87 7.00 -6.19 21.46
N GLU A 88 5.75 -5.90 21.08
CA GLU A 88 4.86 -6.91 20.52
C GLU A 88 5.31 -7.28 19.11
N GLN A 89 5.26 -8.57 18.84
CA GLN A 89 5.57 -9.12 17.52
C GLN A 89 4.28 -9.57 16.84
N VAL A 90 4.11 -9.18 15.58
CA VAL A 90 2.93 -9.49 14.79
C VAL A 90 3.38 -10.19 13.51
N SER A 91 2.62 -11.21 13.10
CA SER A 91 2.87 -11.93 11.85
C SER A 91 1.71 -11.68 10.87
N LEU A 92 2.06 -11.43 9.61
CA LEU A 92 1.11 -11.32 8.52
C LEU A 92 1.36 -12.46 7.52
N GLU A 93 0.28 -13.10 7.07
CA GLU A 93 0.38 -14.12 6.03
C GLU A 93 0.83 -13.52 4.71
N SER A 94 1.52 -14.30 3.88
CA SER A 94 2.00 -13.84 2.58
C SER A 94 0.86 -13.37 1.66
N SER A 95 -0.31 -13.97 1.78
CA SER A 95 -1.50 -13.56 1.01
C SER A 95 -1.99 -12.16 1.40
N VAL A 96 -1.81 -11.76 2.65
CA VAL A 96 -2.18 -10.42 3.15
C VAL A 96 -1.16 -9.39 2.70
N VAL A 97 0.13 -9.73 2.78
CA VAL A 97 1.22 -8.84 2.36
C VAL A 97 1.21 -8.61 0.85
N GLY A 98 0.98 -9.67 0.07
CA GLY A 98 0.89 -9.57 -1.39
C GLY A 98 2.12 -8.92 -2.01
N ASP A 99 1.90 -8.02 -2.95
CA ASP A 99 2.98 -7.35 -3.70
C ASP A 99 3.87 -6.45 -2.84
N ALA A 100 3.44 -6.09 -1.63
CA ALA A 100 4.26 -5.32 -0.71
C ALA A 100 5.57 -6.04 -0.35
N SER A 101 5.59 -7.38 -0.46
CA SER A 101 6.79 -8.18 -0.23
C SER A 101 7.94 -7.80 -1.16
N ASN A 102 7.64 -7.24 -2.33
CA ASN A 102 8.65 -6.79 -3.30
C ASN A 102 9.51 -5.64 -2.78
N TYR A 103 9.06 -4.96 -1.72
CA TYR A 103 9.68 -3.73 -1.23
C TYR A 103 10.13 -3.82 0.22
N LEU A 104 9.83 -4.91 0.94
CA LEU A 104 10.18 -5.06 2.34
C LEU A 104 11.63 -5.47 2.53
N THR A 105 12.39 -4.64 3.24
CA THR A 105 13.77 -4.95 3.63
C THR A 105 13.87 -4.96 5.14
N GLU A 106 14.83 -5.71 5.67
CA GLU A 106 15.08 -5.84 7.10
C GLU A 106 15.20 -4.47 7.76
N ASN A 107 14.53 -4.30 8.90
CA ASN A 107 14.49 -3.08 9.71
C ASN A 107 13.71 -1.91 9.09
N MET A 108 13.04 -2.11 7.95
CA MET A 108 12.19 -1.09 7.37
C MET A 108 11.00 -0.78 8.27
N MET A 109 10.69 0.50 8.44
CA MET A 109 9.50 0.92 9.16
C MET A 109 8.31 0.99 8.21
N ILE A 110 7.22 0.35 8.60
CA ILE A 110 5.98 0.32 7.84
C ILE A 110 4.80 0.51 8.80
N GLU A 111 3.63 0.71 8.25
CA GLU A 111 2.41 0.85 9.03
C GLU A 111 1.58 -0.41 8.90
N VAL A 112 1.23 -1.04 10.04
CA VAL A 112 0.36 -2.22 10.07
C VAL A 112 -1.02 -1.78 10.54
N SER A 113 -2.06 -2.19 9.81
CA SER A 113 -3.45 -1.88 10.15
C SER A 113 -4.09 -3.02 10.90
N PHE A 114 -4.83 -2.68 11.95
CA PHE A 114 -5.56 -3.63 12.79
C PHE A 114 -7.04 -3.31 12.75
N PHE A 115 -7.86 -4.35 12.76
CA PHE A 115 -9.30 -4.25 12.89
C PHE A 115 -9.74 -5.15 14.04
N GLN A 116 -10.35 -4.54 15.05
CA GLN A 116 -10.76 -5.24 16.28
C GLN A 116 -9.60 -6.06 16.89
N GLY A 117 -8.41 -5.47 16.90
CA GLY A 117 -7.20 -6.09 17.45
C GLY A 117 -6.49 -7.08 16.56
N ARG A 118 -7.05 -7.41 15.39
CA ARG A 118 -6.45 -8.35 14.44
C ARG A 118 -5.74 -7.60 13.31
N SER A 119 -4.51 -7.99 13.00
CA SER A 119 -3.77 -7.43 11.87
C SER A 119 -4.43 -7.82 10.55
N ILE A 120 -4.73 -6.82 9.68
CA ILE A 120 -5.45 -7.03 8.43
C ILE A 120 -4.68 -6.58 7.19
N GLY A 121 -3.56 -5.88 7.36
CA GLY A 121 -2.79 -5.41 6.23
C GLY A 121 -1.68 -4.47 6.64
N LEU A 122 -0.94 -4.00 5.65
CA LEU A 122 0.13 -3.04 5.86
C LEU A 122 0.10 -1.95 4.79
N THR A 123 0.69 -0.82 5.12
CA THR A 123 0.88 0.29 4.19
C THR A 123 2.36 0.61 4.12
N LEU A 124 2.89 0.60 2.91
CA LEU A 124 4.29 0.96 2.65
C LEU A 124 4.45 2.47 2.54
N PRO A 125 5.66 2.99 2.84
CA PRO A 125 6.00 4.34 2.39
C PRO A 125 5.83 4.44 0.88
N ASN A 126 5.52 5.63 0.36
CA ASN A 126 5.35 5.83 -1.08
C ASN A 126 6.64 5.54 -1.86
N PHE A 127 7.79 5.75 -1.22
CA PHE A 127 9.10 5.54 -1.82
C PHE A 127 9.99 4.72 -0.92
N VAL A 128 10.72 3.79 -1.51
CA VAL A 128 11.70 2.95 -0.80
C VAL A 128 13.02 2.96 -1.55
N ALA A 129 14.12 2.81 -0.80
CA ALA A 129 15.46 2.68 -1.37
C ALA A 129 15.86 1.20 -1.33
N LEU A 130 16.19 0.63 -2.48
CA LEU A 130 16.59 -0.77 -2.60
C LEU A 130 17.91 -0.85 -3.36
N LYS A 131 18.77 -1.79 -2.94
CA LYS A 131 20.06 -2.02 -3.57
C LYS A 131 19.89 -2.95 -4.78
N VAL A 132 20.50 -2.58 -5.90
CA VAL A 132 20.55 -3.42 -7.09
C VAL A 132 21.56 -4.55 -6.84
N THR A 133 21.10 -5.78 -6.91
CA THR A 133 21.93 -6.97 -6.71
C THR A 133 22.38 -7.60 -8.01
N GLU A 134 21.61 -7.42 -9.09
CA GLU A 134 21.92 -8.00 -10.39
C GLU A 134 21.37 -7.10 -11.50
N THR A 135 22.21 -6.74 -12.45
CA THR A 135 21.80 -6.07 -13.69
C THR A 135 22.91 -6.23 -14.72
N THR A 136 22.58 -5.97 -15.98
CA THR A 136 23.59 -5.98 -17.05
C THR A 136 24.32 -4.63 -17.08
N PRO A 137 25.59 -4.60 -17.53
CA PRO A 137 26.28 -3.32 -17.76
C PRO A 137 25.58 -2.57 -18.90
N GLY A 138 25.53 -1.23 -18.79
CA GLY A 138 25.06 -0.39 -19.90
C GLY A 138 26.05 -0.46 -21.05
N GLU A 139 25.54 -0.74 -22.26
CA GLU A 139 26.40 -0.77 -23.46
C GLU A 139 26.70 0.66 -23.91
N LYS A 140 27.99 0.92 -24.16
CA LYS A 140 28.41 2.19 -24.74
C LYS A 140 27.89 2.28 -26.20
N GLY A 141 27.26 3.39 -26.51
CA GLY A 141 26.75 3.62 -27.87
C GLY A 141 25.25 3.35 -28.03
N ASN A 142 24.58 2.83 -27.00
CA ASN A 142 23.14 2.69 -27.05
C ASN A 142 22.50 4.01 -26.52
N THR A 143 22.32 4.95 -27.48
CA THR A 143 21.89 6.31 -27.17
C THR A 143 20.39 6.53 -27.35
N VAL A 144 19.60 5.47 -27.39
CA VAL A 144 18.15 5.58 -27.56
C VAL A 144 17.57 6.24 -26.33
N THR A 145 16.95 7.40 -26.50
CA THR A 145 16.28 8.13 -25.43
C THR A 145 15.16 7.24 -24.86
N GLY A 146 15.17 7.06 -23.53
CA GLY A 146 14.18 6.22 -22.87
C GLY A 146 14.52 4.73 -22.82
N ALA A 147 15.73 4.34 -23.25
CA ALA A 147 16.19 2.96 -23.14
C ALA A 147 16.30 2.55 -21.67
N SER A 148 15.82 1.37 -21.35
CA SER A 148 15.85 0.79 -20.01
C SER A 148 16.33 -0.65 -20.04
N LYS A 149 16.69 -1.18 -18.89
CA LYS A 149 17.10 -2.57 -18.70
C LYS A 149 16.51 -3.10 -17.41
N PRO A 150 16.34 -4.42 -17.29
CA PRO A 150 15.89 -5.00 -16.02
C PRO A 150 17.01 -5.00 -14.99
N ALA A 151 16.65 -4.76 -13.73
CA ALA A 151 17.55 -4.87 -12.59
C ALA A 151 16.83 -5.60 -11.46
N VAL A 152 17.53 -6.55 -10.84
CA VAL A 152 17.02 -7.24 -9.65
C VAL A 152 17.53 -6.52 -8.43
N VAL A 153 16.63 -6.22 -7.51
CA VAL A 153 16.95 -5.56 -6.24
C VAL A 153 17.03 -6.58 -5.10
N SER A 154 17.48 -6.13 -3.94
CA SER A 154 17.79 -7.01 -2.79
C SER A 154 16.62 -7.87 -2.31
N THR A 155 15.39 -7.48 -2.60
CA THR A 155 14.18 -8.27 -2.26
C THR A 155 13.88 -9.38 -3.27
N GLY A 156 14.60 -9.42 -4.41
CA GLY A 156 14.33 -10.32 -5.51
C GLY A 156 13.40 -9.76 -6.57
N TYR A 157 12.84 -8.58 -6.36
CA TYR A 157 11.98 -7.91 -7.30
C TYR A 157 12.77 -7.38 -8.49
N THR A 158 12.18 -7.46 -9.70
CA THR A 158 12.80 -6.94 -10.92
C THR A 158 12.11 -5.64 -11.34
N VAL A 159 12.90 -4.60 -11.55
CA VAL A 159 12.41 -3.28 -11.95
C VAL A 159 13.19 -2.81 -13.18
N ASN A 160 12.52 -2.08 -14.07
CA ASN A 160 13.18 -1.46 -15.22
C ASN A 160 13.89 -0.18 -14.77
N VAL A 161 15.17 -0.08 -15.11
CA VAL A 161 16.03 1.04 -14.70
C VAL A 161 16.72 1.63 -15.94
N PRO A 162 17.19 2.89 -15.86
CA PRO A 162 18.03 3.45 -16.93
C PRO A 162 19.32 2.65 -17.12
N LEU A 163 19.90 2.73 -18.30
CA LEU A 163 21.11 1.95 -18.65
C LEU A 163 22.30 2.25 -17.77
N PHE A 164 22.38 3.44 -17.17
CA PHE A 164 23.52 3.85 -16.35
C PHE A 164 23.54 3.21 -14.94
N VAL A 165 22.45 2.57 -14.55
CA VAL A 165 22.37 1.91 -13.22
C VAL A 165 23.22 0.65 -13.22
N ASN A 166 24.03 0.46 -12.18
CA ASN A 166 24.96 -0.66 -12.04
C ASN A 166 24.64 -1.47 -10.78
N GLU A 167 25.17 -2.70 -10.74
CA GLU A 167 25.12 -3.52 -9.52
C GLU A 167 25.75 -2.76 -8.36
N GLY A 168 25.13 -2.84 -7.18
CA GLY A 168 25.56 -2.15 -5.99
C GLY A 168 24.98 -0.75 -5.82
N ASP A 169 24.39 -0.19 -6.87
CA ASP A 169 23.72 1.09 -6.77
C ASP A 169 22.45 0.97 -5.93
N GLN A 170 22.16 2.03 -5.18
CA GLN A 170 20.92 2.14 -4.45
C GLN A 170 19.94 2.98 -5.26
N ILE A 171 18.75 2.44 -5.49
CA ILE A 171 17.73 3.11 -6.30
C ILE A 171 16.49 3.36 -5.47
N ARG A 172 15.79 4.43 -5.81
CA ARG A 172 14.52 4.78 -5.21
C ARG A 172 13.39 4.30 -6.11
N ILE A 173 12.44 3.61 -5.52
CA ILE A 173 11.29 3.02 -6.21
C ILE A 173 10.02 3.59 -5.63
N ASP A 174 9.06 3.94 -6.49
CA ASP A 174 7.70 4.31 -6.09
C ASP A 174 6.91 3.02 -5.84
N THR A 175 6.53 2.77 -4.58
CA THR A 175 5.81 1.54 -4.21
C THR A 175 4.39 1.50 -4.74
N ARG A 176 3.83 2.64 -5.14
CA ARG A 176 2.48 2.72 -5.70
C ARG A 176 2.42 2.21 -7.13
N THR A 177 3.51 2.35 -7.88
CA THR A 177 3.59 1.97 -9.29
C THR A 177 4.58 0.85 -9.56
N GLY A 178 5.55 0.63 -8.67
CA GLY A 178 6.65 -0.31 -8.86
C GLY A 178 7.77 0.22 -9.75
N GLU A 179 7.74 1.50 -10.10
CA GLU A 179 8.65 2.11 -11.05
C GLU A 179 9.86 2.76 -10.38
N TYR A 180 10.98 2.72 -11.10
CA TYR A 180 12.20 3.46 -10.75
C TYR A 180 11.93 4.97 -10.74
N VAL A 181 12.44 5.66 -9.73
CA VAL A 181 12.35 7.12 -9.62
C VAL A 181 13.70 7.76 -9.88
N GLU A 182 14.71 7.37 -9.13
CA GLU A 182 16.05 7.93 -9.22
C GLU A 182 17.09 7.01 -8.60
N ARG A 183 18.36 7.23 -8.96
CA ARG A 183 19.46 6.58 -8.28
C ARG A 183 19.86 7.45 -7.08
N GLU A 184 19.89 6.84 -5.89
CA GLU A 184 20.35 7.55 -4.71
C GLU A 184 21.86 7.66 -4.71
N LYS A 185 22.35 8.84 -4.41
CA LYS A 185 23.76 9.06 -4.21
C LYS A 185 24.16 8.53 -2.83
N ALA A 186 25.22 7.76 -2.83
CA ALA A 186 25.77 7.25 -1.58
C ALA A 186 26.28 8.40 -0.69
#